data_6f5ea69e4b321fae7c362c2537ea845a
#
_entry.id   6f5ea69e4b321fae7c362c2537ea845a
#
_cell.length_a   1.000
_cell.length_b   1.000
_cell.length_c   1.000
_cell.angle_alpha   90.00
_cell.angle_beta   90.00
_cell.angle_gamma   90.00
#
_symmetry.space_group_name_H-M   'P 1'
#
loop_
_entity.id
_entity.type
_entity.pdbx_description
1 polymer ?
#
loop_
_entity_poly.entity_id
_entity_poly.type
_entity_poly.pdbx_seq_one_letter_code
_entity_poly.pdbx_strand_id
1 'polypeptide(L)'
;MEKYKIDKIFKLLSKEIPHPKTELKYINQYTFLISVVLSAQSTDVSVNKATKNIFKIAKNPKEMVDLGEKNLKKFIKTIGLYNSKAKNIILLSIELIKKYNSKIPKEFDKLISLPGVGNKTASVYQNAILKLPRIAVDTHVFRVSNRLGIVKTKTADQTQLQLEKIIPKKWRKDTHHLLILHGICYLLNTKFQTSYYKIHLKC
;
A
#
# COMPACT_ATOMS: atom_id res chain seq x y z
N MET A 1 20.19 10.31 11.73
CA MET A 1 19.45 10.95 12.87
C MET A 1 19.48 10.03 14.07
N GLU A 2 19.60 10.58 15.30
CA GLU A 2 19.63 9.80 16.54
C GLU A 2 18.27 9.18 16.87
N LYS A 3 18.26 7.97 17.44
CA LYS A 3 17.03 7.20 17.72
C LYS A 3 16.00 7.97 18.54
N TYR A 4 16.43 8.77 19.54
CA TYR A 4 15.51 9.53 20.38
C TYR A 4 14.79 10.64 19.61
N LYS A 5 15.47 11.29 18.64
CA LYS A 5 14.84 12.29 17.76
C LYS A 5 13.79 11.66 16.87
N ILE A 6 14.08 10.47 16.33
CA ILE A 6 13.12 9.70 15.54
C ILE A 6 11.90 9.34 16.40
N ASP A 7 12.10 8.81 17.59
CA ASP A 7 11.00 8.45 18.51
C ASP A 7 10.12 9.68 18.84
N LYS A 8 10.74 10.85 19.09
CA LYS A 8 10.02 12.10 19.32
C LYS A 8 9.18 12.53 18.12
N ILE A 9 9.73 12.45 16.89
CA ILE A 9 9.00 12.75 15.66
C ILE A 9 7.78 11.84 15.52
N PHE A 10 7.97 10.53 15.62
CA PHE A 10 6.86 9.57 15.48
C PHE A 10 5.82 9.69 16.59
N LYS A 11 6.23 10.04 17.81
CA LYS A 11 5.31 10.33 18.92
C LYS A 11 4.44 11.56 18.62
N LEU A 12 4.99 12.60 18.02
CA LEU A 12 4.23 13.77 17.60
C LEU A 12 3.27 13.41 16.45
N LEU A 13 3.79 12.74 15.41
CA LEU A 13 2.95 12.31 14.28
C LEU A 13 1.80 11.39 14.71
N SER A 14 2.04 10.46 15.62
CA SER A 14 0.98 9.57 16.13
C SER A 14 -0.06 10.28 16.99
N LYS A 15 0.30 11.39 17.64
CA LYS A 15 -0.65 12.25 18.35
C LYS A 15 -1.57 12.99 17.40
N GLU A 16 -1.01 13.49 16.29
CA GLU A 16 -1.77 14.19 15.23
C GLU A 16 -2.61 13.21 14.39
N ILE A 17 -2.13 11.98 14.20
CA ILE A 17 -2.74 10.95 13.37
C ILE A 17 -2.96 9.68 14.22
N PRO A 18 -3.98 9.63 15.06
CA PRO A 18 -4.14 8.54 16.04
C PRO A 18 -4.53 7.19 15.43
N HIS A 19 -5.11 7.17 14.23
CA HIS A 19 -5.60 5.96 13.57
C HIS A 19 -5.17 5.85 12.11
N PRO A 20 -3.86 5.67 11.83
CA PRO A 20 -3.37 5.55 10.47
C PRO A 20 -3.79 4.21 9.86
N LYS A 21 -4.79 4.21 8.98
CA LYS A 21 -5.33 3.01 8.31
C LYS A 21 -5.42 3.21 6.81
N THR A 22 -5.35 2.12 6.06
CA THR A 22 -5.68 2.12 4.63
C THR A 22 -7.18 2.34 4.43
N GLU A 23 -7.53 3.11 3.43
CA GLU A 23 -8.93 3.31 3.02
C GLU A 23 -9.42 2.24 2.04
N LEU A 24 -8.52 1.34 1.58
CA LEU A 24 -8.88 0.24 0.69
C LEU A 24 -9.87 -0.71 1.33
N LYS A 25 -10.97 -0.98 0.62
CA LYS A 25 -12.00 -1.94 1.03
C LYS A 25 -11.66 -3.33 0.49
N TYR A 26 -11.78 -4.34 1.33
CA TYR A 26 -11.51 -5.74 0.98
C TYR A 26 -12.35 -6.69 1.83
N ILE A 27 -12.47 -7.94 1.39
CA ILE A 27 -13.25 -8.99 2.05
C ILE A 27 -12.33 -10.00 2.75
N ASN A 28 -11.19 -10.32 2.13
CA ASN A 28 -10.22 -11.28 2.62
C ASN A 28 -8.79 -10.91 2.17
N GLN A 29 -7.81 -11.72 2.54
CA GLN A 29 -6.40 -11.48 2.20
C GLN A 29 -6.14 -11.40 0.69
N TYR A 30 -6.84 -12.21 -0.12
CA TYR A 30 -6.70 -12.19 -1.57
C TYR A 30 -7.24 -10.87 -2.15
N THR A 31 -8.44 -10.48 -1.80
CA THR A 31 -9.05 -9.23 -2.26
C THR A 31 -8.28 -8.01 -1.77
N PHE A 32 -7.63 -8.09 -0.59
CA PHE A 32 -6.69 -7.05 -0.14
C PHE A 32 -5.49 -6.94 -1.07
N LEU A 33 -4.83 -8.06 -1.40
CA LEU A 33 -3.69 -8.04 -2.33
C LEU A 33 -4.09 -7.45 -3.69
N ILE A 34 -5.25 -7.84 -4.23
CA ILE A 34 -5.78 -7.29 -5.48
C ILE A 34 -6.02 -5.78 -5.37
N SER A 35 -6.62 -5.31 -4.27
CA SER A 35 -6.83 -3.87 -4.05
C SER A 35 -5.50 -3.11 -4.02
N VAL A 36 -4.46 -3.64 -3.38
CA VAL A 36 -3.14 -3.01 -3.34
C VAL A 36 -2.47 -3.01 -4.72
N VAL A 37 -2.59 -4.08 -5.50
CA VAL A 37 -2.10 -4.11 -6.90
C VAL A 37 -2.82 -3.04 -7.75
N LEU A 38 -4.13 -2.89 -7.58
CA LEU A 38 -4.92 -1.89 -8.30
C LEU A 38 -4.61 -0.46 -7.86
N SER A 39 -4.19 -0.22 -6.62
CA SER A 39 -3.91 1.12 -6.08
C SER A 39 -2.61 1.74 -6.62
N ALA A 40 -1.73 0.97 -7.28
CA ALA A 40 -0.57 1.52 -7.94
C ALA A 40 -0.98 2.59 -8.98
N GLN A 41 -0.53 3.84 -8.80
CA GLN A 41 -0.88 5.00 -9.64
C GLN A 41 -2.42 5.23 -9.76
N SER A 42 -3.16 4.96 -8.69
CA SER A 42 -4.61 5.16 -8.64
C SER A 42 -5.02 5.53 -7.22
N THR A 43 -6.12 6.27 -7.07
CA THR A 43 -6.64 6.65 -5.75
C THR A 43 -7.42 5.50 -5.11
N ASP A 44 -7.40 5.40 -3.78
CA ASP A 44 -8.16 4.39 -3.05
C ASP A 44 -9.67 4.49 -3.34
N VAL A 45 -10.19 5.70 -3.53
CA VAL A 45 -11.58 5.94 -3.92
C VAL A 45 -11.91 5.27 -5.25
N SER A 46 -11.06 5.44 -6.28
CA SER A 46 -11.27 4.82 -7.60
C SER A 46 -11.16 3.29 -7.54
N VAL A 47 -10.21 2.78 -6.75
CA VAL A 47 -10.05 1.34 -6.52
C VAL A 47 -11.29 0.77 -5.82
N ASN A 48 -11.75 1.39 -4.74
CA ASN A 48 -12.92 0.95 -3.99
C ASN A 48 -14.19 0.93 -4.86
N LYS A 49 -14.34 1.94 -5.74
CA LYS A 49 -15.47 1.98 -6.69
C LYS A 49 -15.42 0.81 -7.67
N ALA A 50 -14.25 0.53 -8.25
CA ALA A 50 -14.08 -0.56 -9.21
C ALA A 50 -14.23 -1.94 -8.55
N THR A 51 -13.63 -2.14 -7.38
CA THR A 51 -13.60 -3.45 -6.70
C THR A 51 -14.93 -3.83 -6.05
N LYS A 52 -15.81 -2.87 -5.75
CA LYS A 52 -17.13 -3.11 -5.14
C LYS A 52 -17.93 -4.20 -5.83
N ASN A 53 -17.95 -4.22 -7.17
CA ASN A 53 -18.69 -5.21 -7.95
C ASN A 53 -17.85 -6.46 -8.22
N ILE A 54 -16.53 -6.31 -8.44
CA ILE A 54 -15.62 -7.44 -8.67
C ILE A 54 -15.65 -8.39 -7.47
N PHE A 55 -15.53 -7.88 -6.26
CA PHE A 55 -15.47 -8.70 -5.05
C PHE A 55 -16.79 -9.35 -4.63
N LYS A 56 -17.90 -9.03 -5.33
CA LYS A 56 -19.15 -9.80 -5.20
C LYS A 56 -19.07 -11.13 -5.94
N ILE A 57 -18.34 -11.20 -7.05
CA ILE A 57 -18.29 -12.32 -8.00
C ILE A 57 -16.94 -13.04 -8.05
N ALA A 58 -15.86 -12.40 -7.60
CA ALA A 58 -14.51 -12.94 -7.63
C ALA A 58 -13.77 -12.65 -6.31
N LYS A 59 -13.96 -13.51 -5.30
CA LYS A 59 -13.41 -13.38 -3.93
C LYS A 59 -12.15 -14.18 -3.71
N ASN A 60 -11.80 -15.06 -4.64
CA ASN A 60 -10.65 -15.97 -4.56
C ASN A 60 -9.97 -16.11 -5.94
N PRO A 61 -8.76 -16.71 -6.00
CA PRO A 61 -8.01 -16.84 -7.25
C PRO A 61 -8.79 -17.57 -8.36
N LYS A 62 -9.53 -18.64 -8.04
CA LYS A 62 -10.29 -19.43 -9.01
C LYS A 62 -11.40 -18.60 -9.66
N GLU A 63 -12.23 -17.96 -8.84
CA GLU A 63 -13.31 -17.08 -9.32
C GLU A 63 -12.78 -15.92 -10.18
N MET A 64 -11.57 -15.40 -9.86
CA MET A 64 -10.95 -14.35 -10.63
C MET A 64 -10.49 -14.84 -12.01
N VAL A 65 -9.95 -16.06 -12.09
CA VAL A 65 -9.59 -16.68 -13.38
C VAL A 65 -10.85 -16.99 -14.20
N ASP A 66 -11.89 -17.49 -13.55
CA ASP A 66 -13.18 -17.77 -14.22
C ASP A 66 -13.85 -16.49 -14.75
N LEU A 67 -13.72 -15.36 -14.05
CA LEU A 67 -14.17 -14.03 -14.52
C LEU A 67 -13.45 -13.64 -15.81
N GLY A 68 -12.16 -13.93 -15.91
CA GLY A 68 -11.32 -13.71 -17.07
C GLY A 68 -10.89 -12.25 -17.28
N GLU A 69 -9.79 -12.09 -18.02
CA GLU A 69 -9.16 -10.77 -18.24
C GLU A 69 -10.09 -9.76 -18.91
N LYS A 70 -10.83 -10.21 -19.94
CA LYS A 70 -11.75 -9.35 -20.71
C LYS A 70 -12.82 -8.70 -19.84
N ASN A 71 -13.42 -9.48 -18.92
CA ASN A 71 -14.45 -8.96 -18.02
C ASN A 71 -13.83 -8.13 -16.90
N LEU A 72 -12.68 -8.55 -16.34
CA LEU A 72 -11.97 -7.75 -15.34
C LEU A 72 -11.62 -6.36 -15.87
N LYS A 73 -11.14 -6.24 -17.11
CA LYS A 73 -10.88 -4.94 -17.77
C LYS A 73 -12.09 -4.01 -17.78
N LYS A 74 -13.30 -4.54 -18.01
CA LYS A 74 -14.53 -3.72 -18.00
C LYS A 74 -14.76 -3.07 -16.64
N PHE A 75 -14.52 -3.81 -15.55
CA PHE A 75 -14.71 -3.29 -14.18
C PHE A 75 -13.66 -2.26 -13.78
N ILE A 76 -12.40 -2.42 -14.23
CA ILE A 76 -11.29 -1.56 -13.81
C ILE A 76 -10.89 -0.51 -14.87
N LYS A 77 -11.71 -0.28 -15.89
CA LYS A 77 -11.42 0.64 -17.01
C LYS A 77 -11.08 2.07 -16.56
N THR A 78 -11.58 2.50 -15.40
CA THR A 78 -11.32 3.83 -14.82
C THR A 78 -10.00 3.89 -14.02
N ILE A 79 -9.31 2.77 -13.87
CA ILE A 79 -8.05 2.68 -13.13
C ILE A 79 -6.88 2.85 -14.10
N GLY A 80 -5.89 3.66 -13.74
CA GLY A 80 -4.67 3.82 -14.53
C GLY A 80 -3.97 2.49 -14.81
N LEU A 81 -3.45 2.30 -16.01
CA LEU A 81 -2.77 1.08 -16.45
C LEU A 81 -3.64 -0.19 -16.38
N TYR A 82 -4.96 -0.04 -16.53
CA TYR A 82 -5.93 -1.12 -16.32
C TYR A 82 -5.66 -2.36 -17.16
N ASN A 83 -5.13 -2.22 -18.40
CA ASN A 83 -4.79 -3.36 -19.25
C ASN A 83 -3.71 -4.25 -18.63
N SER A 84 -2.58 -3.66 -18.23
CA SER A 84 -1.48 -4.39 -17.58
C SER A 84 -1.90 -4.93 -16.22
N LYS A 85 -2.68 -4.17 -15.46
CA LYS A 85 -3.20 -4.61 -14.15
C LYS A 85 -4.14 -5.79 -14.29
N ALA A 86 -5.07 -5.79 -15.25
CA ALA A 86 -5.96 -6.92 -15.48
C ALA A 86 -5.17 -8.18 -15.83
N LYS A 87 -4.24 -8.09 -16.80
CA LYS A 87 -3.36 -9.19 -17.17
C LYS A 87 -2.59 -9.74 -15.97
N ASN A 88 -1.95 -8.86 -15.19
CA ASN A 88 -1.17 -9.26 -14.02
C ASN A 88 -2.03 -9.93 -12.94
N ILE A 89 -3.24 -9.44 -12.68
CA ILE A 89 -4.16 -10.02 -11.70
C ILE A 89 -4.58 -11.44 -12.10
N ILE A 90 -4.88 -11.67 -13.38
CA ILE A 90 -5.21 -13.02 -13.87
C ILE A 90 -4.00 -13.95 -13.74
N LEU A 91 -2.81 -13.51 -14.18
CA LEU A 91 -1.58 -14.30 -14.07
C LEU A 91 -1.22 -14.60 -12.61
N LEU A 92 -1.31 -13.61 -11.73
CA LEU A 92 -1.13 -13.76 -10.28
C LEU A 92 -2.09 -14.83 -9.72
N SER A 93 -3.36 -14.78 -10.12
CA SER A 93 -4.36 -15.74 -9.66
C SER A 93 -4.06 -17.16 -10.15
N ILE A 94 -3.64 -17.31 -11.40
CA ILE A 94 -3.17 -18.60 -11.96
C ILE A 94 -1.96 -19.13 -11.19
N GLU A 95 -0.96 -18.27 -10.89
CA GLU A 95 0.20 -18.68 -10.11
C GLU A 95 -0.16 -19.11 -8.69
N LEU A 96 -1.07 -18.38 -8.03
CA LEU A 96 -1.55 -18.76 -6.71
C LEU A 96 -2.22 -20.13 -6.72
N ILE A 97 -3.00 -20.45 -7.75
CA ILE A 97 -3.62 -21.78 -7.89
C ILE A 97 -2.55 -22.85 -8.10
N LYS A 98 -1.65 -22.63 -9.06
CA LYS A 98 -0.66 -23.65 -9.47
C LYS A 98 0.42 -23.91 -8.43
N LYS A 99 0.97 -22.84 -7.82
CA LYS A 99 2.16 -22.95 -6.96
C LYS A 99 1.86 -22.93 -5.46
N TYR A 100 0.72 -22.34 -5.06
CA TYR A 100 0.44 -22.05 -3.66
C TYR A 100 -0.92 -22.53 -3.17
N ASN A 101 -1.58 -23.43 -3.91
CA ASN A 101 -2.89 -24.00 -3.50
C ASN A 101 -3.94 -22.90 -3.20
N SER A 102 -3.99 -21.87 -4.04
CA SER A 102 -4.84 -20.67 -3.86
C SER A 102 -4.56 -19.84 -2.61
N LYS A 103 -3.48 -20.09 -1.87
CA LYS A 103 -3.05 -19.32 -0.70
C LYS A 103 -2.00 -18.31 -1.10
N ILE A 104 -1.96 -17.17 -0.42
CA ILE A 104 -0.93 -16.16 -0.65
C ILE A 104 0.32 -16.53 0.16
N PRO A 105 1.51 -16.57 -0.45
CA PRO A 105 2.75 -16.83 0.26
C PRO A 105 3.03 -15.72 1.29
N LYS A 106 3.70 -16.07 2.38
CA LYS A 106 4.04 -15.14 3.45
C LYS A 106 5.42 -14.51 3.27
N GLU A 107 6.31 -15.22 2.59
CA GLU A 107 7.69 -14.85 2.36
C GLU A 107 7.78 -13.73 1.33
N PHE A 108 8.64 -12.74 1.62
CA PHE A 108 8.75 -11.54 0.80
C PHE A 108 9.15 -11.86 -0.66
N ASP A 109 10.15 -12.73 -0.84
CA ASP A 109 10.67 -13.09 -2.17
C ASP A 109 9.62 -13.83 -3.02
N LYS A 110 8.79 -14.65 -2.39
CA LYS A 110 7.68 -15.32 -3.05
C LYS A 110 6.54 -14.35 -3.39
N LEU A 111 6.30 -13.31 -2.56
CA LEU A 111 5.32 -12.27 -2.86
C LEU A 111 5.75 -11.45 -4.06
N ILE A 112 7.00 -10.98 -4.11
CA ILE A 112 7.50 -10.15 -5.22
C ILE A 112 7.65 -10.93 -6.53
N SER A 113 7.71 -12.27 -6.49
CA SER A 113 7.71 -13.10 -7.70
C SER A 113 6.33 -13.17 -8.37
N LEU A 114 5.25 -12.78 -7.67
CA LEU A 114 3.91 -12.79 -8.24
C LEU A 114 3.71 -11.65 -9.24
N PRO A 115 3.06 -11.91 -10.40
CA PRO A 115 2.80 -10.89 -11.40
C PRO A 115 2.10 -9.63 -10.83
N GLY A 116 2.68 -8.46 -11.05
CA GLY A 116 2.14 -7.18 -10.58
C GLY A 116 2.39 -6.86 -9.11
N VAL A 117 3.13 -7.70 -8.38
CA VAL A 117 3.51 -7.46 -6.99
C VAL A 117 4.95 -6.98 -6.92
N GLY A 118 5.15 -5.70 -6.68
CA GLY A 118 6.47 -5.12 -6.43
C GLY A 118 6.79 -5.01 -4.94
N ASN A 119 7.99 -4.51 -4.61
CA ASN A 119 8.47 -4.33 -3.23
C ASN A 119 7.47 -3.57 -2.35
N LYS A 120 6.88 -2.47 -2.87
CA LYS A 120 5.87 -1.70 -2.14
C LYS A 120 4.63 -2.55 -1.82
N THR A 121 4.08 -3.24 -2.81
CA THR A 121 2.87 -4.07 -2.66
C THR A 121 3.11 -5.20 -1.65
N ALA A 122 4.23 -5.90 -1.75
CA ALA A 122 4.62 -6.95 -0.81
C ALA A 122 4.78 -6.41 0.62
N SER A 123 5.43 -5.26 0.79
CA SER A 123 5.62 -4.61 2.09
C SER A 123 4.29 -4.17 2.71
N VAL A 124 3.37 -3.59 1.92
CA VAL A 124 2.01 -3.23 2.38
C VAL A 124 1.25 -4.47 2.82
N TYR A 125 1.30 -5.55 2.02
CA TYR A 125 0.63 -6.81 2.35
C TYR A 125 1.17 -7.42 3.65
N GLN A 126 2.50 -7.55 3.77
CA GLN A 126 3.13 -8.09 4.96
C GLN A 126 2.82 -7.26 6.21
N ASN A 127 2.84 -5.94 6.09
CA ASN A 127 2.51 -5.05 7.20
C ASN A 127 1.04 -5.16 7.61
N ALA A 128 0.12 -5.00 6.65
CA ALA A 128 -1.32 -4.91 6.95
C ALA A 128 -1.93 -6.25 7.35
N ILE A 129 -1.58 -7.34 6.66
CA ILE A 129 -2.18 -8.66 6.84
C ILE A 129 -1.38 -9.53 7.81
N LEU A 130 -0.06 -9.62 7.62
CA LEU A 130 0.79 -10.48 8.44
C LEU A 130 1.29 -9.80 9.71
N LYS A 131 1.01 -8.50 9.88
CA LYS A 131 1.44 -7.68 11.01
C LYS A 131 2.97 -7.62 11.19
N LEU A 132 3.70 -7.87 10.11
CA LEU A 132 5.16 -7.76 10.13
C LEU A 132 5.58 -6.29 10.13
N PRO A 133 6.67 -5.92 10.81
CA PRO A 133 7.11 -4.54 10.96
C PRO A 133 7.85 -4.04 9.70
N ARG A 134 7.25 -4.23 8.52
CA ARG A 134 7.74 -3.73 7.24
C ARG A 134 7.31 -2.29 7.02
N ILE A 135 8.14 -1.53 6.31
CA ILE A 135 7.84 -0.14 5.95
C ILE A 135 7.72 -0.07 4.43
N ALA A 136 6.49 0.08 3.93
CA ALA A 136 6.30 0.34 2.51
C ALA A 136 6.80 1.76 2.18
N VAL A 137 7.60 1.90 1.13
CA VAL A 137 8.12 3.20 0.69
C VAL A 137 7.58 3.50 -0.71
N ASP A 138 6.80 4.56 -0.80
CA ASP A 138 6.38 5.18 -2.05
C ASP A 138 7.10 6.51 -2.27
N THR A 139 6.74 7.23 -3.34
CA THR A 139 7.34 8.53 -3.66
C THR A 139 7.14 9.58 -2.56
N HIS A 140 6.02 9.51 -1.82
CA HIS A 140 5.76 10.43 -0.70
C HIS A 140 6.63 10.08 0.50
N VAL A 141 6.62 8.84 0.95
CA VAL A 141 7.48 8.36 2.04
C VAL A 141 8.94 8.63 1.73
N PHE A 142 9.40 8.33 0.50
CA PHE A 142 10.76 8.61 0.04
C PHE A 142 11.12 10.09 0.21
N ARG A 143 10.30 11.00 -0.34
CA ARG A 143 10.55 12.44 -0.30
C ARG A 143 10.50 12.99 1.13
N VAL A 144 9.50 12.62 1.90
CA VAL A 144 9.32 13.12 3.28
C VAL A 144 10.46 12.64 4.18
N SER A 145 10.84 11.37 4.10
CA SER A 145 11.94 10.81 4.91
C SER A 145 13.27 11.52 4.67
N ASN A 146 13.57 11.82 3.40
CA ASN A 146 14.78 12.57 3.03
C ASN A 146 14.69 14.04 3.44
N ARG A 147 13.55 14.72 3.27
CA ARG A 147 13.35 16.13 3.65
C ARG A 147 13.40 16.34 5.16
N LEU A 148 12.83 15.42 5.95
CA LEU A 148 12.94 15.45 7.40
C LEU A 148 14.34 15.06 7.90
N GLY A 149 15.26 14.68 7.02
CA GLY A 149 16.59 14.23 7.38
C GLY A 149 16.60 12.93 8.19
N ILE A 150 15.51 12.15 8.14
CA ILE A 150 15.45 10.84 8.80
C ILE A 150 16.45 9.90 8.13
N VAL A 151 16.48 9.92 6.80
CA VAL A 151 17.43 9.20 5.95
C VAL A 151 18.04 10.13 4.89
N LYS A 152 19.12 9.68 4.25
CA LYS A 152 19.70 10.32 3.07
C LYS A 152 19.95 9.23 2.03
N THR A 153 19.02 9.07 1.09
CA THR A 153 18.99 7.98 0.13
C THR A 153 18.59 8.46 -1.26
N LYS A 154 18.93 7.68 -2.30
CA LYS A 154 18.64 8.03 -3.70
C LYS A 154 17.46 7.24 -4.29
N THR A 155 17.10 6.11 -3.68
CA THR A 155 16.01 5.23 -4.18
C THR A 155 15.04 4.84 -3.07
N ALA A 156 13.83 4.42 -3.45
CA ALA A 156 12.82 3.93 -2.52
C ALA A 156 13.29 2.67 -1.76
N ASP A 157 13.97 1.75 -2.45
CA ASP A 157 14.46 0.51 -1.83
C ASP A 157 15.55 0.81 -0.79
N GLN A 158 16.50 1.69 -1.10
CA GLN A 158 17.49 2.14 -0.12
C GLN A 158 16.83 2.83 1.08
N THR A 159 15.79 3.62 0.81
CA THR A 159 15.01 4.29 1.87
C THR A 159 14.34 3.27 2.77
N GLN A 160 13.69 2.24 2.20
CA GLN A 160 13.06 1.17 2.95
C GLN A 160 14.05 0.48 3.89
N LEU A 161 15.19 0.04 3.36
CA LEU A 161 16.23 -0.63 4.13
C LEU A 161 16.76 0.24 5.29
N GLN A 162 17.01 1.53 5.01
CA GLN A 162 17.47 2.44 6.06
C GLN A 162 16.39 2.73 7.10
N LEU A 163 15.14 2.99 6.70
CA LEU A 163 14.04 3.22 7.62
C LEU A 163 13.78 2.00 8.52
N GLU A 164 13.78 0.79 7.95
CA GLU A 164 13.62 -0.45 8.72
C GLU A 164 14.77 -0.68 9.71
N LYS A 165 15.98 -0.18 9.42
CA LYS A 165 17.12 -0.26 10.35
C LYS A 165 17.01 0.72 11.51
N ILE A 166 16.61 1.97 11.24
CA ILE A 166 16.69 3.05 12.22
C ILE A 166 15.39 3.30 12.99
N ILE A 167 14.21 3.06 12.38
CA ILE A 167 12.94 3.29 13.04
C ILE A 167 12.66 2.19 14.06
N PRO A 168 12.33 2.54 15.31
CA PRO A 168 11.95 1.58 16.34
C PRO A 168 10.79 0.68 15.90
N LYS A 169 10.85 -0.63 16.22
CA LYS A 169 9.85 -1.62 15.80
C LYS A 169 8.40 -1.19 16.08
N LYS A 170 8.16 -0.54 17.23
CA LYS A 170 6.83 -0.05 17.63
C LYS A 170 6.18 0.91 16.63
N TRP A 171 6.98 1.69 15.88
CA TRP A 171 6.48 2.65 14.89
C TRP A 171 6.39 2.11 13.48
N ARG A 172 7.11 1.02 13.14
CA ARG A 172 7.24 0.55 11.76
C ARG A 172 5.91 0.25 11.09
N LYS A 173 4.95 -0.28 11.86
CA LYS A 173 3.61 -0.60 11.36
C LYS A 173 2.91 0.64 10.79
N ASP A 174 3.03 1.76 11.46
CA ASP A 174 2.29 2.98 11.15
C ASP A 174 3.11 3.98 10.32
N THR A 175 4.43 3.74 10.20
CA THR A 175 5.38 4.64 9.53
C THR A 175 4.92 5.09 8.15
N HIS A 176 4.47 4.15 7.31
CA HIS A 176 4.02 4.46 5.96
C HIS A 176 2.90 5.51 5.96
N HIS A 177 1.84 5.27 6.71
CA HIS A 177 0.69 6.16 6.77
C HIS A 177 1.03 7.49 7.47
N LEU A 178 1.78 7.45 8.57
CA LEU A 178 2.19 8.65 9.30
C LEU A 178 3.01 9.60 8.41
N LEU A 179 3.97 9.06 7.64
CA LEU A 179 4.80 9.87 6.75
C LEU A 179 4.04 10.36 5.51
N ILE A 180 3.14 9.56 4.94
CA ILE A 180 2.29 10.01 3.83
C ILE A 180 1.39 11.15 4.28
N LEU A 181 0.66 10.96 5.37
CA LEU A 181 -0.32 11.94 5.84
C LEU A 181 0.37 13.26 6.23
N HIS A 182 1.50 13.19 6.93
CA HIS A 182 2.33 14.36 7.19
C HIS A 182 2.82 15.02 5.90
N GLY A 183 3.30 14.24 4.94
CA GLY A 183 3.76 14.76 3.64
C GLY A 183 2.66 15.44 2.84
N ILE A 184 1.44 14.93 2.87
CA ILE A 184 0.29 15.53 2.21
C ILE A 184 -0.08 16.84 2.92
N CYS A 185 -0.15 16.88 4.25
CA CYS A 185 -0.42 18.11 5.01
C CYS A 185 0.64 19.19 4.75
N TYR A 186 1.92 18.83 4.76
CA TYR A 186 3.02 19.81 4.63
C TYR A 186 3.31 20.24 3.20
N LEU A 187 3.10 19.35 2.21
CA LEU A 187 3.34 19.66 0.79
C LEU A 187 2.14 20.33 0.13
N LEU A 188 0.94 20.13 0.67
CA LEU A 188 -0.30 20.70 0.18
C LEU A 188 -0.71 21.97 0.96
N ASN A 189 0.17 22.63 1.67
CA ASN A 189 -0.08 23.99 2.19
C ASN A 189 -0.38 25.00 1.05
N THR A 190 -0.65 24.47 -0.14
CA THR A 190 -1.29 25.08 -1.27
C THR A 190 -2.72 24.56 -1.40
N LYS A 191 -3.68 25.24 -0.75
CA LYS A 191 -5.14 25.34 -1.08
C LYS A 191 -6.00 24.08 -1.30
N PHE A 192 -5.51 22.84 -1.14
CA PHE A 192 -6.34 21.63 -1.24
C PHE A 192 -6.52 20.96 0.13
N GLN A 193 -7.41 21.53 0.93
CA GLN A 193 -7.97 20.86 2.09
C GLN A 193 -8.96 19.82 1.60
N THR A 194 -8.57 18.53 1.54
CA THR A 194 -9.56 17.44 1.46
C THR A 194 -10.38 17.45 2.76
N SER A 195 -11.66 17.09 2.68
CA SER A 195 -12.59 17.10 3.81
C SER A 195 -12.09 16.32 5.03
N TYR A 196 -11.28 15.30 4.82
CA TYR A 196 -10.66 14.48 5.86
C TYR A 196 -9.70 15.28 6.75
N TYR A 197 -8.89 16.18 6.16
CA TYR A 197 -7.91 16.99 6.89
C TYR A 197 -8.55 18.17 7.61
N LYS A 198 -9.67 18.72 7.10
CA LYS A 198 -10.43 19.76 7.81
C LYS A 198 -11.02 19.29 9.12
N ILE A 199 -11.38 18.00 9.20
CA ILE A 199 -12.09 17.43 10.36
C ILE A 199 -11.12 16.90 11.41
N HIS A 200 -9.93 16.40 11.02
CA HIS A 200 -9.08 15.57 11.90
C HIS A 200 -7.66 16.13 12.15
N LEU A 201 -7.19 17.07 11.34
CA LEU A 201 -5.86 17.66 11.49
C LEU A 201 -5.97 19.18 11.36
N LYS A 202 -5.67 19.91 12.42
CA LYS A 202 -5.39 21.35 12.36
C LYS A 202 -4.03 21.53 11.67
N CYS A 203 -4.03 21.62 10.35
CA CYS A 203 -2.89 22.08 9.56
C CYS A 203 -2.94 23.59 9.42
#